data_c0f489fa356f50b092998feed5c8c6eb
#
_entry.id   c0f489fa356f50b092998feed5c8c6eb
#
_cell.length_a   1.000
_cell.length_b   1.000
_cell.length_c   1.000
_cell.angle_alpha   90.00
_cell.angle_beta   90.00
_cell.angle_gamma   90.00
#
_symmetry.space_group_name_H-M   'P 1'
#
loop_
_entity.id
_entity.type
_entity.pdbx_description
1 polymer ?
#
loop_
_entity_poly.entity_id
_entity_poly.type
_entity_poly.pdbx_seq_one_letter_code
_entity_poly.pdbx_strand_id
1 'polypeptide(L)'
;GLHFHDINKLLAAFNALIERGHTIVIVEHNMDVIKCADWVVDLGPEAGTGGGRVVFEGTPRNLEQCPASYTGKYLRLRTKL
;
A
#
# COMPACT_ATOMS: atom_id res chain seq x y z
N GLY A 1 -13.16 8.80 3.88
CA GLY A 1 -12.51 7.55 3.57
C GLY A 1 -13.47 6.37 3.57
N LEU A 2 -12.93 5.21 3.28
CA LEU A 2 -13.70 3.99 3.27
C LEU A 2 -13.95 3.49 4.69
N HIS A 3 -15.16 3.01 4.94
CA HIS A 3 -15.47 2.30 6.16
C HIS A 3 -14.80 0.92 6.19
N PHE A 4 -14.59 0.40 7.38
CA PHE A 4 -13.97 -0.92 7.56
C PHE A 4 -14.67 -2.04 6.77
N HIS A 5 -16.01 -2.03 6.76
CA HIS A 5 -16.78 -3.02 6.00
C HIS A 5 -16.59 -2.90 4.50
N ASP A 6 -16.46 -1.67 4.00
CA ASP A 6 -16.22 -1.43 2.57
C ASP A 6 -14.86 -1.92 2.15
N ILE A 7 -13.85 -1.73 3.01
CA ILE A 7 -12.49 -2.21 2.76
C ILE A 7 -12.48 -3.74 2.70
N ASN A 8 -13.17 -4.42 3.61
CA ASN A 8 -13.25 -5.88 3.62
C ASN A 8 -13.92 -6.42 2.36
N LYS A 9 -14.99 -5.80 1.91
CA LYS A 9 -15.66 -6.18 0.67
C LYS A 9 -14.77 -5.98 -0.55
N LEU A 10 -14.04 -4.86 -0.57
CA LEU A 10 -13.12 -4.53 -1.65
C LEU A 10 -11.99 -5.56 -1.72
N LEU A 11 -11.38 -5.88 -0.59
CA LEU A 11 -10.29 -6.86 -0.52
C LEU A 11 -10.76 -8.26 -0.90
N ALA A 12 -11.98 -8.64 -0.52
CA ALA A 12 -12.57 -9.92 -0.92
C ALA A 12 -12.76 -9.99 -2.43
N ALA A 13 -13.22 -8.91 -3.05
CA ALA A 13 -13.36 -8.84 -4.52
C ALA A 13 -12.02 -8.95 -5.22
N PHE A 14 -10.99 -8.28 -4.71
CA PHE A 14 -9.62 -8.38 -5.25
C PHE A 14 -9.08 -9.80 -5.13
N ASN A 15 -9.25 -10.44 -3.99
CA ASN A 15 -8.78 -11.81 -3.79
C ASN A 15 -9.47 -12.78 -4.75
N ALA A 16 -10.76 -12.60 -5.01
CA ALA A 16 -11.48 -13.43 -5.97
C ALA A 16 -10.90 -13.29 -7.39
N LEU A 17 -10.53 -12.09 -7.78
CA LEU A 17 -9.89 -11.85 -9.08
C LEU A 17 -8.48 -12.43 -9.15
N ILE A 18 -7.71 -12.31 -8.07
CA ILE A 18 -6.35 -12.85 -7.99
C ILE A 18 -6.38 -14.37 -8.09
N GLU A 19 -7.33 -15.03 -7.44
CA GLU A 19 -7.51 -16.48 -7.52
C GLU A 19 -7.82 -16.95 -8.94
N ARG A 20 -8.38 -16.08 -9.76
CA ARG A 20 -8.65 -16.35 -11.19
C ARG A 20 -7.44 -16.07 -12.09
N GLY A 21 -6.29 -15.68 -11.52
CA GLY A 21 -5.07 -15.41 -12.26
C GLY A 21 -4.88 -13.95 -12.68
N HIS A 22 -5.69 -13.04 -12.17
CA HIS A 22 -5.55 -11.61 -12.47
C HIS A 22 -4.50 -10.96 -11.59
N THR A 23 -3.84 -9.94 -12.14
CA THR A 23 -2.97 -9.02 -11.39
C THR A 23 -3.72 -7.72 -11.17
N ILE A 24 -3.68 -7.19 -9.97
CA ILE A 24 -4.37 -5.95 -9.61
C ILE A 24 -3.34 -4.92 -9.18
N VAL A 25 -3.41 -3.74 -9.79
CA VAL A 25 -2.62 -2.58 -9.40
C VAL A 25 -3.57 -1.54 -8.82
N ILE A 26 -3.25 -1.06 -7.63
CA ILE A 26 -4.11 -0.13 -6.88
C ILE A 26 -3.28 1.10 -6.53
N VAL A 27 -3.84 2.28 -6.77
CA VAL A 27 -3.30 3.53 -6.25
C VAL A 27 -4.08 3.89 -5.01
N GLU A 28 -3.42 3.94 -3.85
CA GLU A 28 -4.12 4.04 -2.57
C GLU A 28 -3.28 4.74 -1.51
N HIS A 29 -3.95 5.38 -0.57
CA HIS A 29 -3.36 6.00 0.62
C HIS A 29 -3.81 5.34 1.91
N ASN A 30 -4.83 4.49 1.85
CA ASN A 30 -5.38 3.84 3.02
C ASN A 30 -4.44 2.73 3.51
N MET A 31 -3.97 2.86 4.74
CA MET A 31 -3.00 1.91 5.32
C MET A 31 -3.58 0.51 5.47
N ASP A 32 -4.89 0.39 5.70
CA ASP A 32 -5.54 -0.91 5.82
C ASP A 32 -5.56 -1.68 4.49
N VAL A 33 -5.60 -0.96 3.37
CA VAL A 33 -5.48 -1.55 2.04
C VAL A 33 -4.01 -1.85 1.72
N ILE A 34 -3.11 -0.91 1.99
CA ILE A 34 -1.68 -1.05 1.68
C ILE A 34 -1.08 -2.25 2.41
N LYS A 35 -1.41 -2.45 3.67
CA LYS A 35 -0.87 -3.57 4.46
C LYS A 35 -1.27 -4.94 3.91
N CYS A 36 -2.32 -5.01 3.11
CA CYS A 36 -2.83 -6.25 2.51
C CYS A 36 -2.25 -6.52 1.13
N ALA A 37 -1.45 -5.62 0.59
CA ALA A 37 -0.82 -5.81 -0.70
C ALA A 37 0.28 -6.88 -0.64
N ASP A 38 0.51 -7.54 -1.75
CA ASP A 38 1.65 -8.46 -1.88
C ASP A 38 2.94 -7.70 -2.16
N TRP A 39 2.81 -6.56 -2.83
CA TRP A 39 3.93 -5.72 -3.24
C TRP A 39 3.50 -4.26 -3.26
N VAL A 40 4.35 -3.39 -2.75
CA VAL A 40 4.10 -1.95 -2.72
C VAL A 40 5.21 -1.22 -3.47
N VAL A 41 4.81 -0.27 -4.29
CA VAL A 41 5.73 0.68 -4.91
C VAL A 41 5.40 2.05 -4.32
N ASP A 42 6.34 2.61 -3.57
CA ASP A 42 6.17 3.90 -2.91
C ASP A 42 6.93 4.96 -3.68
N LEU A 43 6.20 5.95 -4.15
CA LEU A 43 6.77 7.06 -4.93
C LEU A 43 7.14 8.22 -4.01
N GLY A 44 8.15 8.97 -4.42
CA GLY A 44 8.60 10.14 -3.68
C GLY A 44 7.46 11.12 -3.40
N PRO A 45 7.59 11.90 -2.31
CA PRO A 45 6.48 12.72 -1.79
C PRO A 45 6.11 13.90 -2.68
N GLU A 46 6.97 14.31 -3.61
CA GLU A 46 6.76 15.47 -4.45
C GLU A 46 6.44 15.08 -5.87
N ALA A 47 5.51 15.82 -6.48
CA ALA A 47 5.22 15.73 -7.91
C ALA A 47 6.17 16.65 -8.70
N GLY A 48 6.33 16.42 -9.99
CA GLY A 48 7.15 17.24 -10.88
C GLY A 48 8.61 16.81 -10.88
N THR A 49 9.53 17.79 -11.03
CA THR A 49 10.96 17.51 -11.22
C THR A 49 11.63 16.85 -10.02
N GLY A 50 11.11 17.09 -8.81
CA GLY A 50 11.62 16.49 -7.58
C GLY A 50 10.91 15.20 -7.19
N GLY A 51 9.81 14.86 -7.87
CA GLY A 51 8.96 13.71 -7.54
C GLY A 51 9.07 12.58 -8.55
N GLY A 52 8.23 11.58 -8.37
CA GLY A 52 8.13 10.46 -9.29
C GLY A 52 9.25 9.43 -9.17
N ARG A 53 10.10 9.55 -8.17
CA ARG A 53 11.12 8.53 -7.88
C ARG A 53 10.55 7.44 -7.02
N VAL A 54 10.96 6.21 -7.27
CA VAL A 54 10.64 5.10 -6.40
C VAL A 54 11.50 5.23 -5.14
N VAL A 55 10.85 5.50 -4.01
CA VAL A 55 11.50 5.57 -2.70
C VAL A 55 11.71 4.17 -2.13
N PHE A 56 10.75 3.28 -2.40
CA PHE A 56 10.77 1.92 -1.93
C PHE A 56 9.93 1.04 -2.85
N GLU A 57 10.33 -0.20 -3.03
CA GLU A 57 9.48 -1.25 -3.57
C GLU A 57 9.75 -2.55 -2.84
N GLY A 58 8.70 -3.30 -2.54
CA GLY A 58 8.79 -4.54 -1.78
C GLY A 58 7.51 -4.87 -1.06
N THR A 59 7.61 -5.77 -0.10
CA THR A 59 6.46 -6.15 0.72
C THR A 59 6.09 -5.05 1.72
N PRO A 60 4.83 -4.99 2.18
CA PRO A 60 4.45 -4.05 3.23
C PRO A 60 5.29 -4.18 4.50
N ARG A 61 5.68 -5.39 4.85
CA ARG A 61 6.53 -5.64 6.01
C ARG A 61 7.89 -4.96 5.88
N ASN A 62 8.52 -5.08 4.71
CA ASN A 62 9.79 -4.42 4.44
C ASN A 62 9.64 -2.90 4.33
N LEU A 63 8.49 -2.44 3.85
CA LEU A 63 8.18 -1.02 3.78
C LEU A 63 8.21 -0.37 5.17
N GLU A 64 7.72 -1.04 6.19
CA GLU A 64 7.75 -0.56 7.58
C GLU A 64 9.17 -0.30 8.07
N GLN A 65 10.15 -0.98 7.51
CA GLN A 65 11.56 -0.86 7.89
C GLN A 65 12.31 0.21 7.09
N CYS A 66 11.65 0.87 6.15
CA CYS A 66 12.29 1.85 5.27
C CYS A 66 12.22 3.26 5.88
N PRO A 67 13.31 3.82 6.41
CA PRO A 67 13.28 5.13 7.05
C PRO A 67 13.01 6.28 6.07
N ALA A 68 13.27 6.08 4.78
CA ALA A 68 13.05 7.11 3.77
C ALA A 68 11.59 7.21 3.31
N SER A 69 10.76 6.24 3.67
CA SER A 69 9.37 6.19 3.23
C SER A 69 8.42 6.79 4.27
N TYR A 70 7.68 7.84 3.88
CA TYR A 70 6.60 8.36 4.72
C TYR A 70 5.49 7.33 4.88
N THR A 71 5.15 6.62 3.81
CA THR A 71 4.16 5.56 3.86
C THR A 71 4.58 4.45 4.82
N GLY A 72 5.84 4.06 4.79
CA GLY A 72 6.39 3.07 5.72
C GLY A 72 6.30 3.52 7.17
N LYS A 73 6.56 4.79 7.44
CA LYS A 73 6.43 5.36 8.78
C LYS A 73 4.99 5.26 9.29
N TYR A 74 4.02 5.66 8.49
CA TYR A 74 2.62 5.61 8.89
C TYR A 74 2.13 4.18 9.03
N LEU A 75 2.55 3.29 8.15
CA LEU A 75 2.20 1.87 8.22
C LEU A 75 2.73 1.24 9.51
N ARG A 76 3.96 1.53 9.88
CA ARG A 76 4.57 1.05 11.13
C ARG A 76 3.81 1.56 12.36
N LEU A 77 3.43 2.83 12.36
CA LEU A 77 2.64 3.41 13.45
C LEU A 77 1.27 2.73 13.58
N ARG A 78 0.66 2.42 12.45
CA ARG A 78 -0.64 1.75 12.39
C ARG A 78 -0.58 0.33 12.96
N THR A 79 0.48 -0.40 12.66
CA THR A 79 0.62 -1.80 13.11
C THR A 79 0.94 -1.91 14.59
N LYS A 80 1.43 -0.86 15.22
CA LYS A 80 1.71 -0.83 16.67
C LYS A 80 0.48 -0.47 17.50
N LEU A 81 -0.55 0.00 16.89
CA LEU A 81 -1.80 0.32 17.56
C LEU A 81 -2.71 -0.89 17.58
#